data_095d3e06364b2e19aab5792952b56bed
#
_entry.id   095d3e06364b2e19aab5792952b56bed
#
_cell.length_a   1.000
_cell.length_b   1.000
_cell.length_c   1.000
_cell.angle_alpha   90.00
_cell.angle_beta   90.00
_cell.angle_gamma   90.00
#
_symmetry.space_group_name_H-M   'P 1'
#
loop_
_entity.id
_entity.type
_entity.pdbx_description
1 polymer ?
#
loop_
_entity_poly.entity_id
_entity_poly.type
_entity_poly.pdbx_seq_one_letter_code
_entity_poly.pdbx_strand_id
1 'polypeptide(L)'
;MNNNNFSRRRFLQAGGAAAIWVPVSVRGYTSKEMQDFYANGEMSVNVSKWELDTPALCVDLDRLEGNLDKMATTLSNNGITSRPHAKTHKCPTIAHMQMARGSVGICTAKVSEAEAMFRNGIDQILNTSGNVTPTKINRAMNLAQQCPGFIQATDSQSNARLLSEAAVAKGIIADVVVDVDPGIKRTGTPFGQPAVQLAQIV
;
A
#
# COMPACT_ATOMS: atom_id res chain seq x y z
N MET A 1 2.96 -15.40 16.71
CA MET A 1 2.99 -15.58 15.26
C MET A 1 1.56 -15.71 14.77
N ASN A 2 0.90 -14.60 14.45
CA ASN A 2 -0.47 -14.61 13.93
C ASN A 2 -0.40 -14.74 12.41
N ASN A 3 -0.60 -15.95 11.90
CA ASN A 3 -0.83 -16.22 10.49
C ASN A 3 -2.20 -15.67 10.10
N ASN A 4 -2.25 -14.38 9.75
CA ASN A 4 -3.40 -13.81 9.07
C ASN A 4 -3.41 -14.30 7.62
N ASN A 5 -3.87 -15.55 7.41
CA ASN A 5 -4.16 -16.06 6.08
C ASN A 5 -5.35 -15.27 5.48
N PHE A 6 -5.00 -14.21 4.74
CA PHE A 6 -5.94 -13.52 3.85
C PHE A 6 -6.20 -14.44 2.65
N SER A 7 -7.18 -15.34 2.80
CA SER A 7 -7.63 -16.20 1.72
C SER A 7 -8.86 -15.60 1.04
N ARG A 8 -9.12 -16.02 -0.23
CA ARG A 8 -10.35 -15.74 -0.96
C ARG A 8 -11.60 -15.93 -0.08
N ARG A 9 -11.59 -16.95 0.77
CA ARG A 9 -12.67 -17.24 1.71
C ARG A 9 -12.85 -16.16 2.77
N ARG A 10 -11.79 -15.51 3.26
CA ARG A 10 -11.89 -14.36 4.18
C ARG A 10 -12.27 -13.07 3.46
N PHE A 11 -11.80 -12.89 2.21
CA PHE A 11 -12.26 -11.79 1.37
C PHE A 11 -13.78 -11.86 1.14
N LEU A 12 -14.29 -13.08 0.90
CA LEU A 12 -15.72 -13.33 0.71
C LEU A 12 -16.48 -13.44 2.05
N GLN A 13 -15.84 -13.90 3.14
CA GLN A 13 -16.43 -14.06 4.48
C GLN A 13 -16.43 -12.78 5.32
N ALA A 14 -15.61 -11.78 5.00
CA ALA A 14 -15.78 -10.43 5.54
C ALA A 14 -17.12 -9.81 5.06
N GLY A 15 -17.81 -10.47 4.10
CA GLY A 15 -19.16 -10.17 3.62
C GLY A 15 -20.16 -11.30 3.85
N GLY A 16 -19.99 -12.17 4.86
CA GLY A 16 -20.82 -13.37 5.01
C GLY A 16 -21.91 -13.31 6.05
N ALA A 17 -23.08 -13.54 5.57
CA ALA A 17 -24.23 -14.25 6.14
C ALA A 17 -25.39 -13.42 6.71
N ALA A 18 -26.31 -13.08 5.84
CA ALA A 18 -27.76 -13.32 6.02
C ALA A 18 -28.45 -13.08 4.67
N ALA A 19 -29.14 -14.05 4.15
CA ALA A 19 -29.94 -13.90 2.94
C ALA A 19 -31.13 -12.96 3.24
N ILE A 20 -31.00 -11.70 2.88
CA ILE A 20 -32.12 -10.76 2.85
C ILE A 20 -32.55 -10.62 1.40
N TRP A 21 -33.78 -10.95 1.15
CA TRP A 21 -34.43 -10.72 -0.13
C TRP A 21 -34.56 -9.21 -0.35
N VAL A 22 -33.63 -8.62 -1.10
CA VAL A 22 -33.72 -7.21 -1.48
C VAL A 22 -34.56 -7.15 -2.75
N PRO A 23 -35.65 -6.39 -2.78
CA PRO A 23 -36.43 -6.21 -4.02
C PRO A 23 -35.52 -5.60 -5.10
N VAL A 24 -35.55 -6.14 -6.30
CA VAL A 24 -34.81 -5.63 -7.45
C VAL A 24 -35.19 -4.16 -7.64
N SER A 25 -34.34 -3.28 -7.17
CA SER A 25 -34.47 -1.85 -7.41
C SER A 25 -33.94 -1.56 -8.82
N VAL A 26 -34.64 -0.80 -9.60
CA VAL A 26 -34.25 -0.39 -10.95
C VAL A 26 -33.05 0.57 -10.94
N ARG A 27 -32.60 1.03 -9.76
CA ARG A 27 -31.41 1.87 -9.61
C ARG A 27 -30.19 1.02 -9.26
N GLY A 28 -29.05 1.35 -9.86
CA GLY A 28 -27.77 0.69 -9.57
C GLY A 28 -27.28 0.97 -8.14
N TYR A 29 -26.53 0.04 -7.57
CA TYR A 29 -25.88 0.22 -6.28
C TYR A 29 -24.73 1.22 -6.36
N THR A 30 -24.75 2.24 -5.53
CA THR A 30 -23.66 3.21 -5.40
C THR A 30 -22.47 2.60 -4.67
N SER A 31 -21.27 3.18 -4.86
CA SER A 31 -20.06 2.77 -4.12
C SER A 31 -20.26 2.87 -2.60
N LYS A 32 -21.06 3.82 -2.13
CA LYS A 32 -21.35 3.98 -0.70
C LYS A 32 -22.25 2.86 -0.19
N GLU A 33 -23.32 2.54 -0.90
CA GLU A 33 -24.21 1.41 -0.54
C GLU A 33 -23.43 0.10 -0.49
N MET A 34 -22.53 -0.12 -1.46
CA MET A 34 -21.65 -1.30 -1.45
C MET A 34 -20.72 -1.32 -0.23
N GLN A 35 -20.14 -0.18 0.16
CA GLN A 35 -19.31 -0.08 1.36
C GLN A 35 -20.11 -0.33 2.64
N ASP A 36 -21.30 0.21 2.72
CA ASP A 36 -22.19 0.03 3.88
C ASP A 36 -22.62 -1.43 4.02
N PHE A 37 -22.94 -2.12 2.91
CA PHE A 37 -23.21 -3.56 2.91
C PHE A 37 -22.02 -4.38 3.40
N TYR A 38 -20.79 -4.05 2.97
CA TYR A 38 -19.58 -4.71 3.45
C TYR A 38 -19.33 -4.48 4.94
N ALA A 39 -19.51 -3.24 5.40
CA ALA A 39 -19.27 -2.86 6.79
C ALA A 39 -20.25 -3.56 7.75
N ASN A 40 -21.50 -3.76 7.32
CA ASN A 40 -22.56 -4.36 8.11
C ASN A 40 -22.64 -5.89 8.00
N GLY A 41 -21.79 -6.51 7.16
CA GLY A 41 -21.84 -7.96 6.92
C GLY A 41 -23.10 -8.44 6.17
N GLU A 42 -23.79 -7.53 5.50
CA GLU A 42 -25.09 -7.80 4.86
C GLU A 42 -24.97 -8.37 3.44
N MET A 43 -23.75 -8.50 2.89
CA MET A 43 -23.55 -9.03 1.54
C MET A 43 -23.55 -10.56 1.49
N SER A 44 -24.75 -11.13 1.43
CA SER A 44 -24.94 -12.52 0.97
C SER A 44 -25.47 -12.62 -0.47
N VAL A 45 -25.66 -11.50 -1.17
CA VAL A 45 -26.28 -11.45 -2.50
C VAL A 45 -25.20 -11.23 -3.55
N ASN A 46 -25.20 -12.05 -4.59
CA ASN A 46 -24.41 -11.81 -5.80
C ASN A 46 -25.00 -10.61 -6.55
N VAL A 47 -24.37 -9.47 -6.42
CA VAL A 47 -24.72 -8.27 -7.20
C VAL A 47 -24.07 -8.38 -8.57
N SER A 48 -24.87 -8.28 -9.63
CA SER A 48 -24.38 -8.24 -11.00
C SER A 48 -23.60 -6.93 -11.24
N LYS A 49 -22.52 -7.00 -12.03
CA LYS A 49 -21.80 -5.78 -12.44
C LYS A 49 -22.69 -4.76 -13.16
N TRP A 50 -23.81 -5.21 -13.74
CA TRP A 50 -24.80 -4.36 -14.42
C TRP A 50 -25.72 -3.62 -13.45
N GLU A 51 -25.72 -4.01 -12.16
CA GLU A 51 -26.48 -3.35 -11.09
C GLU A 51 -25.64 -2.34 -10.32
N LEU A 52 -24.36 -2.17 -10.69
CA LEU A 52 -23.50 -1.16 -10.10
C LEU A 52 -23.72 0.20 -10.76
N ASP A 53 -23.76 1.23 -9.94
CA ASP A 53 -23.69 2.60 -10.43
C ASP A 53 -22.32 2.88 -11.05
N THR A 54 -22.30 3.51 -12.22
CA THR A 54 -21.05 3.75 -12.98
C THR A 54 -20.62 5.21 -12.90
N PRO A 55 -19.30 5.49 -12.88
CA PRO A 55 -18.18 4.55 -13.09
C PRO A 55 -17.85 3.72 -11.83
N ALA A 56 -17.65 2.41 -11.99
CA ALA A 56 -17.25 1.48 -10.94
C ALA A 56 -15.99 0.70 -11.33
N LEU A 57 -15.06 0.53 -10.38
CA LEU A 57 -13.88 -0.30 -10.55
C LEU A 57 -14.18 -1.71 -10.05
N CYS A 58 -14.14 -2.68 -10.96
CA CYS A 58 -14.34 -4.09 -10.65
C CYS A 58 -13.03 -4.86 -10.78
N VAL A 59 -12.78 -5.75 -9.83
CA VAL A 59 -11.61 -6.65 -9.85
C VAL A 59 -12.10 -8.07 -10.14
N ASP A 60 -11.55 -8.66 -11.20
CA ASP A 60 -11.69 -10.09 -11.48
C ASP A 60 -10.77 -10.86 -10.53
N LEU A 61 -11.35 -11.55 -9.54
CA LEU A 61 -10.58 -12.21 -8.49
C LEU A 61 -9.78 -13.40 -9.01
N ASP A 62 -10.30 -14.18 -9.95
CA ASP A 62 -9.60 -15.34 -10.49
C ASP A 62 -8.33 -14.89 -11.25
N ARG A 63 -8.44 -13.80 -12.02
CA ARG A 63 -7.28 -13.20 -12.70
C ARG A 63 -6.30 -12.56 -11.75
N LEU A 64 -6.80 -11.86 -10.71
CA LEU A 64 -5.94 -11.26 -9.70
C LEU A 64 -5.13 -12.33 -8.98
N GLU A 65 -5.79 -13.35 -8.45
CA GLU A 65 -5.13 -14.46 -7.74
C GLU A 65 -4.12 -15.17 -8.63
N GLY A 66 -4.51 -15.51 -9.87
CA GLY A 66 -3.61 -16.15 -10.84
C GLY A 66 -2.38 -15.30 -11.16
N ASN A 67 -2.52 -13.96 -11.27
CA ASN A 67 -1.40 -13.06 -11.48
C ASN A 67 -0.48 -12.97 -10.25
N LEU A 68 -1.05 -12.92 -9.05
CA LEU A 68 -0.28 -12.89 -7.80
C LEU A 68 0.49 -14.21 -7.61
N ASP A 69 -0.14 -15.35 -7.86
CA ASP A 69 0.49 -16.66 -7.74
C ASP A 69 1.61 -16.85 -8.77
N LYS A 70 1.40 -16.42 -10.01
CA LYS A 70 2.41 -16.44 -11.05
C LYS A 70 3.64 -15.60 -10.66
N MET A 71 3.42 -14.39 -10.15
CA MET A 71 4.51 -13.52 -9.71
C MET A 71 5.27 -14.15 -8.53
N ALA A 72 4.55 -14.61 -7.50
CA ALA A 72 5.14 -15.21 -6.31
C ALA A 72 6.00 -16.44 -6.68
N THR A 73 5.48 -17.33 -7.51
CA THR A 73 6.19 -18.51 -8.00
C THR A 73 7.44 -18.12 -8.81
N THR A 74 7.33 -17.13 -9.69
CA THR A 74 8.47 -16.67 -10.49
C THR A 74 9.59 -16.12 -9.61
N LEU A 75 9.24 -15.31 -8.61
CA LEU A 75 10.22 -14.72 -7.69
C LEU A 75 10.87 -15.78 -6.81
N SER A 76 10.07 -16.67 -6.23
CA SER A 76 10.55 -17.77 -5.38
C SER A 76 11.52 -18.69 -6.13
N ASN A 77 11.20 -19.07 -7.36
CA ASN A 77 12.05 -19.91 -8.19
C ASN A 77 13.40 -19.27 -8.56
N ASN A 78 13.50 -17.95 -8.45
CA ASN A 78 14.74 -17.19 -8.72
C ASN A 78 15.40 -16.67 -7.43
N GLY A 79 14.93 -17.04 -6.24
CA GLY A 79 15.47 -16.56 -4.97
C GLY A 79 15.33 -15.04 -4.76
N ILE A 80 14.31 -14.42 -5.37
CA ILE A 80 14.07 -12.97 -5.32
C ILE A 80 12.82 -12.71 -4.47
N THR A 81 12.88 -11.66 -3.65
CA THR A 81 11.72 -11.13 -2.92
C THR A 81 11.15 -9.88 -3.61
N SER A 82 9.88 -9.57 -3.35
CA SER A 82 9.22 -8.39 -3.89
C SER A 82 8.76 -7.42 -2.81
N ARG A 83 8.70 -6.15 -3.19
CA ARG A 83 8.00 -5.08 -2.46
C ARG A 83 7.10 -4.35 -3.47
N PRO A 84 5.90 -4.86 -3.74
CA PRO A 84 5.02 -4.34 -4.79
C PRO A 84 4.53 -2.93 -4.47
N HIS A 85 4.23 -2.16 -5.52
CA HIS A 85 3.84 -0.77 -5.38
C HIS A 85 2.31 -0.60 -5.36
N ALA A 86 1.77 -0.24 -4.21
CA ALA A 86 0.33 -0.10 -3.99
C ALA A 86 -0.33 1.10 -4.72
N LYS A 87 0.45 2.04 -5.27
CA LYS A 87 -0.10 3.20 -6.00
C LYS A 87 -1.01 2.83 -7.17
N THR A 88 -0.85 1.62 -7.73
CA THR A 88 -1.63 1.13 -8.88
C THR A 88 -3.04 0.73 -8.48
N HIS A 89 -3.20 0.06 -7.35
CA HIS A 89 -4.51 -0.44 -6.89
C HIS A 89 -5.07 0.32 -5.70
N LYS A 90 -4.24 0.93 -4.84
CA LYS A 90 -4.62 1.68 -3.62
C LYS A 90 -5.56 0.92 -2.69
N CYS A 91 -5.51 -0.40 -2.73
CA CYS A 91 -6.39 -1.31 -2.00
C CYS A 91 -5.61 -2.11 -0.96
N PRO A 92 -5.84 -1.90 0.34
CA PRO A 92 -5.16 -2.65 1.39
C PRO A 92 -5.38 -4.16 1.31
N THR A 93 -6.57 -4.61 0.88
CA THR A 93 -6.87 -6.04 0.70
C THR A 93 -5.94 -6.68 -0.33
N ILE A 94 -5.73 -6.04 -1.48
CA ILE A 94 -4.78 -6.53 -2.50
C ILE A 94 -3.36 -6.54 -1.94
N ALA A 95 -2.98 -5.51 -1.19
CA ALA A 95 -1.68 -5.45 -0.54
C ALA A 95 -1.48 -6.62 0.46
N HIS A 96 -2.49 -6.95 1.26
CA HIS A 96 -2.46 -8.15 2.13
C HIS A 96 -2.34 -9.45 1.33
N MET A 97 -3.02 -9.56 0.18
CA MET A 97 -2.89 -10.74 -0.70
C MET A 97 -1.46 -10.88 -1.25
N GLN A 98 -0.79 -9.75 -1.55
CA GLN A 98 0.62 -9.73 -1.96
C GLN A 98 1.55 -10.12 -0.81
N MET A 99 1.34 -9.59 0.39
CA MET A 99 2.11 -9.95 1.59
C MET A 99 1.97 -11.43 1.93
N ALA A 100 0.76 -11.97 1.85
CA ALA A 100 0.49 -13.39 2.10
C ALA A 100 1.20 -14.34 1.12
N ARG A 101 1.66 -13.82 -0.03
CA ARG A 101 2.41 -14.54 -1.07
C ARG A 101 3.92 -14.29 -1.03
N GLY A 102 4.44 -13.78 0.10
CA GLY A 102 5.87 -13.65 0.34
C GLY A 102 6.47 -12.30 -0.06
N SER A 103 5.66 -11.26 -0.31
CA SER A 103 6.20 -9.90 -0.42
C SER A 103 6.73 -9.44 0.93
N VAL A 104 7.90 -8.79 0.94
CA VAL A 104 8.59 -8.33 2.15
C VAL A 104 8.08 -6.98 2.66
N GLY A 105 7.09 -6.41 2.02
CA GLY A 105 6.48 -5.13 2.34
C GLY A 105 5.78 -4.55 1.11
N ILE A 106 5.30 -3.30 1.25
CA ILE A 106 4.57 -2.57 0.20
C ILE A 106 5.26 -1.24 -0.07
N CYS A 107 5.37 -0.86 -1.34
CA CYS A 107 5.76 0.50 -1.73
C CYS A 107 4.55 1.42 -1.87
N THR A 108 4.70 2.67 -1.47
CA THR A 108 3.71 3.75 -1.66
C THR A 108 4.36 4.96 -2.32
N ALA A 109 3.58 5.78 -3.03
CA ALA A 109 4.07 7.00 -3.66
C ALA A 109 3.79 8.25 -2.81
N LYS A 110 2.83 8.18 -1.90
CA LYS A 110 2.41 9.32 -1.07
C LYS A 110 2.33 8.89 0.39
N VAL A 111 2.65 9.82 1.30
CA VAL A 111 2.50 9.56 2.74
C VAL A 111 1.05 9.19 3.09
N SER A 112 0.04 9.78 2.43
CA SER A 112 -1.36 9.42 2.65
C SER A 112 -1.71 7.99 2.24
N GLU A 113 -1.04 7.43 1.22
CA GLU A 113 -1.17 6.02 0.85
C GLU A 113 -0.52 5.13 1.93
N ALA A 114 0.67 5.53 2.43
CA ALA A 114 1.35 4.82 3.51
C ALA A 114 0.51 4.78 4.80
N GLU A 115 -0.05 5.91 5.19
CA GLU A 115 -0.97 6.00 6.34
C GLU A 115 -2.21 5.11 6.17
N ALA A 116 -2.78 5.05 4.95
CA ALA A 116 -3.91 4.18 4.66
C ALA A 116 -3.54 2.70 4.77
N MET A 117 -2.38 2.29 4.25
CA MET A 117 -1.87 0.92 4.38
C MET A 117 -1.62 0.57 5.85
N PHE A 118 -0.98 1.46 6.62
CA PHE A 118 -0.70 1.25 8.04
C PHE A 118 -1.99 1.10 8.87
N ARG A 119 -2.98 1.99 8.68
CA ARG A 119 -4.29 1.87 9.36
C ARG A 119 -5.02 0.57 9.06
N ASN A 120 -4.69 -0.08 7.96
CA ASN A 120 -5.24 -1.39 7.58
C ASN A 120 -4.29 -2.56 7.89
N GLY A 121 -3.33 -2.38 8.81
CA GLY A 121 -2.51 -3.46 9.36
C GLY A 121 -1.32 -3.88 8.51
N ILE A 122 -0.86 -3.04 7.59
CA ILE A 122 0.40 -3.25 6.87
C ILE A 122 1.47 -2.34 7.50
N ASP A 123 2.52 -2.92 8.04
CA ASP A 123 3.57 -2.26 8.80
C ASP A 123 4.94 -2.21 8.08
N GLN A 124 5.12 -2.96 6.99
CA GLN A 124 6.33 -2.97 6.17
C GLN A 124 6.16 -2.09 4.94
N ILE A 125 6.39 -0.78 5.09
CA ILE A 125 6.04 0.23 4.08
C ILE A 125 7.27 1.03 3.65
N LEU A 126 7.54 1.07 2.35
CA LEU A 126 8.51 2.00 1.75
C LEU A 126 7.76 3.11 0.99
N ASN A 127 7.86 4.34 1.47
CA ASN A 127 7.41 5.51 0.71
C ASN A 127 8.50 5.94 -0.27
N THR A 128 8.27 5.70 -1.56
CA THR A 128 9.27 5.81 -2.63
C THR A 128 9.48 7.23 -3.14
N SER A 129 8.69 8.21 -2.70
CA SER A 129 8.80 9.60 -3.15
C SER A 129 9.24 10.50 -2.01
N GLY A 130 10.17 11.40 -2.27
CA GLY A 130 10.61 12.41 -1.31
C GLY A 130 9.45 13.29 -0.84
N ASN A 131 9.31 13.45 0.47
CA ASN A 131 8.37 14.40 1.08
C ASN A 131 9.13 15.70 1.36
N VAL A 132 8.79 16.78 0.63
CA VAL A 132 9.55 18.03 0.65
C VAL A 132 8.85 19.18 1.39
N THR A 133 7.56 19.06 1.67
CA THR A 133 6.84 20.10 2.41
C THR A 133 6.83 19.80 3.91
N PRO A 134 6.89 20.81 4.80
CA PRO A 134 6.88 20.61 6.26
C PRO A 134 5.72 19.72 6.72
N THR A 135 4.53 19.92 6.18
CA THR A 135 3.34 19.13 6.51
C THR A 135 3.53 17.65 6.15
N LYS A 136 4.05 17.33 4.97
CA LYS A 136 4.27 15.94 4.55
C LYS A 136 5.42 15.27 5.29
N ILE A 137 6.50 16.01 5.55
CA ILE A 137 7.62 15.56 6.36
C ILE A 137 7.13 15.22 7.79
N ASN A 138 6.38 16.12 8.41
CA ASN A 138 5.81 15.88 9.73
C ASN A 138 4.89 14.65 9.77
N ARG A 139 4.05 14.44 8.75
CA ARG A 139 3.20 13.25 8.63
C ARG A 139 4.03 11.97 8.45
N ALA A 140 5.07 12.01 7.63
CA ALA A 140 5.96 10.87 7.44
C ALA A 140 6.66 10.48 8.75
N MET A 141 7.14 11.45 9.51
CA MET A 141 7.77 11.20 10.81
C MET A 141 6.78 10.79 11.90
N ASN A 142 5.52 11.26 11.84
CA ASN A 142 4.45 10.71 12.69
C ASN A 142 4.17 9.24 12.38
N LEU A 143 4.20 8.89 11.10
CA LEU A 143 4.04 7.49 10.69
C LEU A 143 5.25 6.64 11.12
N ALA A 144 6.47 7.13 10.94
CA ALA A 144 7.70 6.46 11.39
C ALA A 144 7.69 6.17 12.91
N GLN A 145 7.15 7.08 13.71
CA GLN A 145 7.01 6.90 15.15
C GLN A 145 6.07 5.75 15.54
N GLN A 146 5.05 5.47 14.72
CA GLN A 146 4.02 4.48 14.99
C GLN A 146 4.25 3.16 14.25
N CYS A 147 5.01 3.18 13.18
CA CYS A 147 5.24 2.09 12.24
C CYS A 147 6.74 1.80 12.12
N PRO A 148 7.31 0.92 12.94
CA PRO A 148 8.75 0.62 12.92
C PRO A 148 9.29 0.11 11.57
N GLY A 149 8.45 -0.44 10.74
CA GLY A 149 8.83 -0.89 9.38
C GLY A 149 8.59 0.14 8.28
N PHE A 150 8.32 1.42 8.66
CA PHE A 150 8.19 2.50 7.69
C PHE A 150 9.55 3.03 7.27
N ILE A 151 9.79 3.10 5.96
CA ILE A 151 11.02 3.60 5.35
C ILE A 151 10.66 4.76 4.43
N GLN A 152 11.40 5.86 4.53
CA GLN A 152 11.23 7.04 3.68
C GLN A 152 12.35 7.16 2.66
N ALA A 153 12.03 7.30 1.37
CA ALA A 153 13.04 7.62 0.35
C ALA A 153 13.42 9.11 0.38
N THR A 154 14.70 9.38 0.16
CA THR A 154 15.24 10.73 -0.05
C THR A 154 16.20 10.75 -1.23
N ASP A 155 16.23 11.84 -1.98
CA ASP A 155 17.07 12.01 -3.18
C ASP A 155 17.94 13.28 -3.14
N SER A 156 17.89 14.04 -2.04
CA SER A 156 18.67 15.26 -1.90
C SER A 156 19.11 15.52 -0.46
N GLN A 157 20.27 16.14 -0.31
CA GLN A 157 20.81 16.51 1.00
C GLN A 157 19.88 17.45 1.79
N SER A 158 19.22 18.38 1.10
CA SER A 158 18.26 19.28 1.74
C SER A 158 17.07 18.53 2.31
N ASN A 159 16.53 17.56 1.56
CA ASN A 159 15.43 16.74 2.03
C ASN A 159 15.85 15.81 3.17
N ALA A 160 17.03 15.18 3.09
CA ALA A 160 17.58 14.35 4.17
C ALA A 160 17.72 15.14 5.49
N ARG A 161 18.23 16.38 5.44
CA ARG A 161 18.33 17.25 6.62
C ARG A 161 16.96 17.57 7.22
N LEU A 162 15.98 17.94 6.41
CA LEU A 162 14.63 18.24 6.88
C LEU A 162 13.94 17.02 7.51
N LEU A 163 14.18 15.82 6.97
CA LEU A 163 13.70 14.56 7.57
C LEU A 163 14.38 14.32 8.92
N SER A 164 15.71 14.50 8.99
CA SER A 164 16.49 14.36 10.23
C SER A 164 16.03 15.35 11.31
N GLU A 165 15.89 16.63 10.99
CA GLU A 165 15.39 17.66 11.92
C GLU A 165 14.00 17.28 12.47
N ALA A 166 13.10 16.79 11.61
CA ALA A 166 11.77 16.38 12.02
C ALA A 166 11.80 15.09 12.89
N ALA A 167 12.71 14.15 12.62
CA ALA A 167 12.90 12.95 13.42
C ALA A 167 13.45 13.30 14.81
N VAL A 168 14.48 14.17 14.87
CA VAL A 168 15.06 14.68 16.14
C VAL A 168 14.01 15.39 16.98
N ALA A 169 13.19 16.26 16.36
CA ALA A 169 12.11 16.95 17.06
C ALA A 169 11.07 16.02 17.70
N LYS A 170 10.98 14.78 17.21
CA LYS A 170 10.08 13.73 17.73
C LYS A 170 10.80 12.71 18.63
N GLY A 171 12.12 12.82 18.79
CA GLY A 171 12.92 11.88 19.56
C GLY A 171 12.94 10.47 18.98
N ILE A 172 12.89 10.33 17.63
CA ILE A 172 12.92 9.04 16.93
C ILE A 172 14.13 8.93 16.01
N ILE A 173 14.49 7.68 15.69
CA ILE A 173 15.36 7.33 14.58
C ILE A 173 14.45 6.89 13.45
N ALA A 174 14.59 7.49 12.27
CA ALA A 174 13.78 7.16 11.11
C ALA A 174 14.62 6.41 10.07
N ASP A 175 14.07 5.31 9.55
CA ASP A 175 14.70 4.57 8.46
C ASP A 175 14.53 5.33 7.14
N VAL A 176 15.63 5.51 6.42
CA VAL A 176 15.65 6.16 5.12
C VAL A 176 16.41 5.33 4.09
N VAL A 177 16.03 5.49 2.81
CA VAL A 177 16.78 4.96 1.67
C VAL A 177 17.15 6.09 0.72
N VAL A 178 18.33 6.02 0.15
CA VAL A 178 18.77 6.94 -0.90
C VAL A 178 18.18 6.49 -2.22
N ASP A 179 17.34 7.34 -2.83
CA ASP A 179 16.86 7.14 -4.21
C ASP A 179 17.94 7.63 -5.19
N VAL A 180 18.34 6.76 -6.11
CA VAL A 180 19.36 7.03 -7.11
C VAL A 180 18.75 6.98 -8.51
N ASP A 181 18.99 8.02 -9.32
CA ASP A 181 18.52 8.06 -10.71
C ASP A 181 19.30 7.05 -11.57
N PRO A 182 18.63 6.01 -12.11
CA PRO A 182 19.27 5.05 -13.01
C PRO A 182 19.40 5.58 -14.45
N GLY A 183 19.19 6.88 -14.68
CA GLY A 183 19.20 7.50 -15.99
C GLY A 183 17.83 7.89 -16.56
N ILE A 184 16.74 7.68 -15.80
CA ILE A 184 15.37 8.06 -16.21
C ILE A 184 15.15 9.57 -16.10
N LYS A 185 15.94 10.27 -15.29
CA LYS A 185 15.87 11.72 -15.04
C LYS A 185 14.51 12.20 -14.52
N ARG A 186 13.93 11.44 -13.60
CA ARG A 186 12.63 11.76 -12.99
C ARG A 186 12.75 12.09 -11.50
N THR A 187 13.32 11.19 -10.72
CA THR A 187 13.63 11.30 -9.29
C THR A 187 14.95 10.62 -9.05
N GLY A 188 15.51 10.82 -7.88
CA GLY A 188 16.78 10.23 -7.49
C GLY A 188 17.96 11.20 -7.62
N THR A 189 18.90 11.04 -6.72
CA THR A 189 20.20 11.73 -6.82
C THR A 189 21.00 11.15 -7.99
N PRO A 190 21.88 11.94 -8.66
CA PRO A 190 22.74 11.41 -9.71
C PRO A 190 23.57 10.22 -9.22
N PHE A 191 23.77 9.26 -10.11
CA PHE A 191 24.62 8.10 -9.86
C PHE A 191 26.08 8.49 -9.54
N GLY A 192 26.76 7.68 -8.74
CA GLY A 192 28.16 7.84 -8.39
C GLY A 192 28.38 8.70 -7.15
N GLN A 193 29.34 9.62 -7.21
CA GLN A 193 29.75 10.41 -6.04
C GLN A 193 28.62 11.17 -5.34
N PRO A 194 27.64 11.78 -6.03
CA PRO A 194 26.51 12.42 -5.37
C PRO A 194 25.69 11.47 -4.50
N ALA A 195 25.46 10.24 -4.97
CA ALA A 195 24.74 9.22 -4.19
C ALA A 195 25.53 8.79 -2.95
N VAL A 196 26.85 8.62 -3.08
CA VAL A 196 27.73 8.31 -1.94
C VAL A 196 27.70 9.44 -0.90
N GLN A 197 27.80 10.70 -1.34
CA GLN A 197 27.73 11.86 -0.45
C GLN A 197 26.38 11.95 0.28
N LEU A 198 25.29 11.67 -0.41
CA LEU A 198 23.96 11.64 0.22
C LEU A 198 23.87 10.50 1.26
N ALA A 199 24.39 9.32 0.92
CA ALA A 199 24.39 8.16 1.83
C ALA A 199 25.26 8.39 3.09
N GLN A 200 26.23 9.31 3.05
CA GLN A 200 27.04 9.70 4.23
C GLN A 200 26.33 10.70 5.15
N ILE A 201 25.24 11.31 4.72
CA ILE A 201 24.46 12.30 5.46
C ILE A 201 23.28 11.66 6.20
N VAL A 202 22.74 10.57 5.64
CA VAL A 202 21.64 9.80 6.22
C VAL A 202 22.18 8.62 7.03
#